data_a990007e4dd28b22234410e7c1ae7bbd
#
_entry.id   a990007e4dd28b22234410e7c1ae7bbd
#
_cell.length_a   1.000
_cell.length_b   1.000
_cell.length_c   1.000
_cell.angle_alpha   90.00
_cell.angle_beta   90.00
_cell.angle_gamma   90.00
#
_symmetry.space_group_name_H-M   'P 1'
#
loop_
_entity.id
_entity.type
_entity.pdbx_description
1 polymer ?
#
loop_
_entity_poly.entity_id
_entity_poly.type
_entity_poly.pdbx_seq_one_letter_code
_entity_poly.pdbx_strand_id
1 'polypeptide(L)'
;MNLLEEAVIIEVFGVKVYAFGFYVMLGAICSMITLGVLSKASGVKTGTAPLTALLSMVCGIVCSRLTFCLLNQELGKMTPISFWPQLAGGGWSMFGLIGGIFLGGWISARIMKEKTAQILDILSVSLLPTVIAERIAENRIEDFDISRALDNQWLAKSFLAVGEDEPCLATYYVAAAAALVLFVILLFRFCKSETDGNTVIAFLLLFGAGAVVLESLRYDRFLSISFVGLQQILAAVMLAIGVIIAFRRGRARKPRLAIAALISLPLMVGIVLGLEFALDRTTWNKILLYAIMILTVGAPAVMGLKLLNKDTEGK
;
A
#
# COMPACT_ATOMS: atom_id res chain seq x y z
N MET A 1 23.18 11.36 -9.34
CA MET A 1 22.36 12.14 -8.41
C MET A 1 22.35 11.36 -7.11
N ASN A 2 23.06 11.85 -6.09
CA ASN A 2 23.07 11.21 -4.77
C ASN A 2 21.71 11.49 -4.13
N LEU A 3 20.81 10.55 -4.19
CA LEU A 3 19.49 10.59 -3.55
C LEU A 3 19.54 10.54 -2.01
N LEU A 4 20.73 10.72 -1.41
CA LEU A 4 20.99 10.46 0.01
C LEU A 4 21.88 11.56 0.63
N GLU A 5 21.53 12.83 0.49
CA GLU A 5 21.87 13.80 1.55
C GLU A 5 20.80 13.74 2.65
N GLU A 6 20.45 12.51 3.05
CA GLU A 6 19.58 12.25 4.19
C GLU A 6 20.23 12.73 5.47
N ALA A 7 19.47 13.42 6.32
CA ALA A 7 19.90 13.79 7.64
C ALA A 7 20.36 12.54 8.43
N VAL A 8 21.66 12.41 8.66
CA VAL A 8 22.24 11.39 9.55
C VAL A 8 21.79 11.73 10.98
N ILE A 9 21.03 10.84 11.62
CA ILE A 9 20.61 11.05 13.03
C ILE A 9 21.74 10.72 13.98
N ILE A 10 22.43 9.60 13.74
CA ILE A 10 23.48 9.10 14.64
C ILE A 10 24.48 8.27 13.85
N GLU A 11 25.73 8.26 14.29
CA GLU A 11 26.76 7.38 13.80
C GLU A 11 27.14 6.39 14.91
N VAL A 12 26.95 5.10 14.67
CA VAL A 12 27.21 4.02 15.63
C VAL A 12 28.27 3.08 15.04
N PHE A 13 29.42 2.98 15.68
CA PHE A 13 30.55 2.14 15.23
C PHE A 13 30.96 2.37 13.75
N GLY A 14 30.93 3.64 13.29
CA GLY A 14 31.28 4.00 11.91
C GLY A 14 30.17 3.73 10.89
N VAL A 15 28.99 3.26 11.32
CA VAL A 15 27.80 3.08 10.49
C VAL A 15 26.88 4.29 10.66
N LYS A 16 26.61 4.99 9.59
CA LYS A 16 25.65 6.11 9.56
C LYS A 16 24.22 5.59 9.58
N VAL A 17 23.45 6.00 10.59
CA VAL A 17 22.01 5.72 10.68
C VAL A 17 21.24 6.91 10.14
N TYR A 18 20.58 6.72 9.02
CA TYR A 18 19.77 7.72 8.35
C TYR A 18 18.38 7.84 8.97
N ALA A 19 17.81 9.04 8.93
CA ALA A 19 16.50 9.33 9.50
C ALA A 19 15.40 8.43 8.94
N PHE A 20 15.37 8.24 7.63
CA PHE A 20 14.41 7.36 6.96
C PHE A 20 14.45 5.94 7.54
N GLY A 21 15.63 5.32 7.57
CA GLY A 21 15.81 3.96 8.10
C GLY A 21 15.41 3.84 9.57
N PHE A 22 15.66 4.87 10.39
CA PHE A 22 15.27 4.90 11.79
C PHE A 22 13.75 4.89 11.99
N TYR A 23 13.01 5.72 11.24
CA TYR A 23 11.54 5.72 11.31
C TYR A 23 10.94 4.40 10.81
N VAL A 24 11.45 3.85 9.71
CA VAL A 24 11.00 2.54 9.20
C VAL A 24 11.25 1.44 10.23
N MET A 25 12.41 1.46 10.92
CA MET A 25 12.70 0.52 12.00
C MET A 25 11.69 0.63 13.16
N LEU A 26 11.34 1.84 13.57
CA LEU A 26 10.31 2.05 14.62
C LEU A 26 8.97 1.49 14.16
N GLY A 27 8.57 1.73 12.91
CA GLY A 27 7.36 1.17 12.32
C GLY A 27 7.38 -0.36 12.31
N ALA A 28 8.50 -0.97 11.95
CA ALA A 28 8.67 -2.42 11.95
C ALA A 28 8.55 -3.01 13.37
N ILE A 29 9.11 -2.35 14.39
CA ILE A 29 8.93 -2.77 15.79
C ILE A 29 7.45 -2.70 16.19
N CYS A 30 6.75 -1.61 15.88
CA CYS A 30 5.31 -1.49 16.14
C CYS A 30 4.51 -2.57 15.42
N SER A 31 4.89 -2.91 14.19
CA SER A 31 4.28 -4.00 13.42
C SER A 31 4.50 -5.37 14.06
N MET A 32 5.71 -5.65 14.57
CA MET A 32 6.00 -6.90 15.28
C MET A 32 5.20 -7.01 16.59
N ILE A 33 5.08 -5.91 17.35
CA ILE A 33 4.25 -5.87 18.56
C ILE A 33 2.78 -6.14 18.20
N THR A 34 2.26 -5.47 17.17
CA THR A 34 0.88 -5.66 16.71
C THR A 34 0.66 -7.11 16.25
N LEU A 35 1.59 -7.70 15.49
CA LEU A 35 1.56 -9.10 15.09
C LEU A 35 1.50 -10.05 16.29
N GLY A 36 2.33 -9.82 17.31
CA GLY A 36 2.35 -10.62 18.54
C GLY A 36 1.03 -10.53 19.31
N VAL A 37 0.51 -9.32 19.50
CA VAL A 37 -0.76 -9.07 20.21
C VAL A 37 -1.93 -9.73 19.49
N LEU A 38 -2.07 -9.51 18.18
CA LEU A 38 -3.17 -10.09 17.39
C LEU A 38 -3.07 -11.61 17.27
N SER A 39 -1.85 -12.17 17.14
CA SER A 39 -1.65 -13.63 17.14
C SER A 39 -2.07 -14.25 18.46
N LYS A 40 -1.73 -13.64 19.59
CA LYS A 40 -2.15 -14.10 20.92
C LYS A 40 -3.67 -14.00 21.10
N ALA A 41 -4.27 -12.88 20.70
CA ALA A 41 -5.71 -12.65 20.77
C ALA A 41 -6.51 -13.65 19.89
N SER A 42 -5.93 -14.10 18.78
CA SER A 42 -6.53 -15.07 17.85
C SER A 42 -6.28 -16.54 18.24
N GLY A 43 -5.62 -16.82 19.35
CA GLY A 43 -5.32 -18.17 19.80
C GLY A 43 -4.35 -18.96 18.91
N VAL A 44 -3.50 -18.25 18.17
CA VAL A 44 -2.46 -18.85 17.32
C VAL A 44 -1.36 -19.46 18.21
N LYS A 45 -0.78 -20.60 17.80
CA LYS A 45 0.25 -21.32 18.57
C LYS A 45 1.43 -20.44 18.92
N THR A 46 1.95 -20.67 20.12
CA THR A 46 3.20 -20.02 20.57
C THR A 46 4.34 -20.33 19.58
N GLY A 47 5.07 -19.29 19.18
CA GLY A 47 6.15 -19.41 18.17
C GLY A 47 5.73 -19.09 16.74
N THR A 48 4.44 -19.09 16.40
CA THR A 48 3.97 -18.70 15.05
C THR A 48 4.27 -17.23 14.76
N ALA A 49 4.00 -16.32 15.70
CA ALA A 49 4.24 -14.89 15.49
C ALA A 49 5.71 -14.56 15.19
N PRO A 50 6.71 -14.99 15.96
CA PRO A 50 8.12 -14.71 15.65
C PRO A 50 8.57 -15.38 14.34
N LEU A 51 8.12 -16.59 14.04
CA LEU A 51 8.42 -17.24 12.75
C LEU A 51 7.80 -16.47 11.59
N THR A 52 6.55 -16.02 11.74
CA THR A 52 5.86 -15.19 10.74
C THR A 52 6.60 -13.87 10.53
N ALA A 53 7.02 -13.19 11.60
CA ALA A 53 7.79 -11.96 11.52
C ALA A 53 9.10 -12.16 10.75
N LEU A 54 9.87 -13.21 11.10
CA LEU A 54 11.15 -13.53 10.47
C LEU A 54 10.97 -13.84 8.96
N LEU A 55 10.06 -14.74 8.62
CA LEU A 55 9.83 -15.13 7.23
C LEU A 55 9.25 -13.98 6.40
N SER A 56 8.33 -13.20 6.96
CA SER A 56 7.76 -12.03 6.30
C SER A 56 8.81 -10.95 6.06
N MET A 57 9.74 -10.73 6.99
CA MET A 57 10.83 -9.79 6.81
C MET A 57 11.78 -10.24 5.69
N VAL A 58 12.24 -11.49 5.71
CA VAL A 58 13.15 -12.02 4.69
C VAL A 58 12.50 -12.03 3.31
N CYS A 59 11.31 -12.62 3.20
CA CYS A 59 10.58 -12.65 1.92
C CYS A 59 10.21 -11.24 1.44
N GLY A 60 9.86 -10.34 2.36
CA GLY A 60 9.53 -8.95 2.06
C GLY A 60 10.72 -8.21 1.42
N ILE A 61 11.90 -8.27 2.04
CA ILE A 61 13.12 -7.66 1.52
C ILE A 61 13.48 -8.24 0.15
N VAL A 62 13.50 -9.57 0.02
CA VAL A 62 13.86 -10.25 -1.25
C VAL A 62 12.86 -9.90 -2.35
N CYS A 63 11.56 -10.02 -2.10
CA CYS A 63 10.53 -9.73 -3.09
C CYS A 63 10.48 -8.25 -3.46
N SER A 64 10.66 -7.34 -2.50
CA SER A 64 10.73 -5.90 -2.75
C SER A 64 11.84 -5.55 -3.74
N ARG A 65 13.05 -6.07 -3.47
CA ARG A 65 14.21 -5.84 -4.32
C ARG A 65 14.07 -6.50 -5.68
N LEU A 66 13.62 -7.75 -5.71
CA LEU A 66 13.39 -8.49 -6.95
C LEU A 66 12.38 -7.78 -7.85
N THR A 67 11.25 -7.34 -7.29
CA THR A 67 10.22 -6.60 -8.03
C THR A 67 10.78 -5.31 -8.60
N PHE A 68 11.54 -4.55 -7.80
CA PHE A 68 12.18 -3.33 -8.27
C PHE A 68 13.14 -3.60 -9.43
N CYS A 69 14.03 -4.58 -9.31
CA CYS A 69 15.01 -4.91 -10.34
C CYS A 69 14.34 -5.37 -11.65
N LEU A 70 13.33 -6.25 -11.56
CA LEU A 70 12.61 -6.75 -12.73
C LEU A 70 11.90 -5.63 -13.48
N LEU A 71 11.19 -4.76 -12.75
CA LEU A 71 10.44 -3.67 -13.36
C LEU A 71 11.35 -2.62 -13.99
N ASN A 72 12.52 -2.36 -13.40
CA ASN A 72 13.50 -1.44 -13.99
C ASN A 72 14.13 -1.97 -15.28
N GLN A 73 14.42 -3.27 -15.35
CA GLN A 73 14.99 -3.89 -16.54
C GLN A 73 14.01 -3.88 -17.71
N GLU A 74 12.75 -4.26 -17.47
CA GLU A 74 11.70 -4.27 -18.48
C GLU A 74 11.43 -2.89 -19.07
N LEU A 75 11.52 -1.83 -18.26
CA LEU A 75 11.30 -0.47 -18.72
C LEU A 75 12.52 0.18 -19.37
N GLY A 76 13.66 -0.53 -19.46
CA GLY A 76 14.88 -0.05 -20.14
C GLY A 76 15.48 1.23 -19.55
N LYS A 77 15.09 1.62 -18.34
CA LYS A 77 15.47 2.90 -17.73
C LYS A 77 16.79 2.86 -16.97
N MET A 78 17.34 1.70 -16.69
CA MET A 78 18.59 1.53 -15.94
C MET A 78 19.45 0.40 -16.52
N THR A 79 20.76 0.55 -16.41
CA THR A 79 21.73 -0.55 -16.63
C THR A 79 21.41 -1.71 -15.67
N PRO A 80 21.77 -2.96 -16.02
CA PRO A 80 21.53 -4.11 -15.16
C PRO A 80 21.97 -3.82 -13.73
N ILE A 81 21.02 -3.68 -12.82
CA ILE A 81 21.30 -3.42 -11.42
C ILE A 81 21.67 -4.75 -10.81
N SER A 82 22.91 -4.89 -10.36
CA SER A 82 23.30 -6.05 -9.59
C SER A 82 22.50 -6.08 -8.28
N PHE A 83 21.89 -7.23 -8.00
CA PHE A 83 20.96 -7.40 -6.88
C PHE A 83 21.56 -7.00 -5.52
N TRP A 84 22.81 -7.35 -5.27
CA TRP A 84 23.48 -7.18 -3.98
C TRP A 84 24.28 -5.87 -3.80
N PRO A 85 25.11 -5.41 -4.73
CA PRO A 85 26.01 -4.28 -4.47
C PRO A 85 25.31 -2.93 -4.24
N GLN A 86 24.02 -2.82 -4.57
CA GLN A 86 23.27 -1.55 -4.48
C GLN A 86 22.17 -1.58 -3.42
N LEU A 87 22.23 -2.46 -2.43
CA LEU A 87 21.26 -2.49 -1.33
C LEU A 87 21.22 -1.16 -0.56
N ALA A 88 22.37 -0.51 -0.39
CA ALA A 88 22.48 0.78 0.29
C ALA A 88 22.01 1.97 -0.57
N GLY A 89 21.93 1.81 -1.89
CA GLY A 89 21.56 2.88 -2.83
C GLY A 89 20.05 3.05 -3.07
N GLY A 90 19.19 2.43 -2.26
CA GLY A 90 17.75 2.48 -2.43
C GLY A 90 17.22 1.52 -3.50
N GLY A 91 16.05 1.80 -4.05
CA GLY A 91 15.43 0.96 -5.08
C GLY A 91 14.67 -0.24 -4.52
N TRP A 92 13.61 0.06 -3.80
CA TRP A 92 12.70 -0.91 -3.19
C TRP A 92 11.29 -0.73 -3.77
N SER A 93 10.54 -1.81 -3.92
CA SER A 93 9.13 -1.77 -4.31
C SER A 93 8.24 -2.06 -3.12
N MET A 94 7.37 -1.12 -2.74
CA MET A 94 6.40 -1.32 -1.68
C MET A 94 5.44 -2.49 -1.98
N PHE A 95 4.99 -2.63 -3.22
CA PHE A 95 4.11 -3.74 -3.59
C PHE A 95 4.85 -5.10 -3.57
N GLY A 96 6.14 -5.11 -3.94
CA GLY A 96 7.00 -6.27 -3.76
C GLY A 96 7.17 -6.62 -2.28
N LEU A 97 7.36 -5.62 -1.42
CA LEU A 97 7.44 -5.80 0.04
C LEU A 97 6.15 -6.42 0.60
N ILE A 98 4.98 -5.85 0.27
CA ILE A 98 3.68 -6.37 0.72
C ILE A 98 3.47 -7.80 0.23
N GLY A 99 3.75 -8.08 -1.05
CA GLY A 99 3.66 -9.43 -1.60
C GLY A 99 4.55 -10.43 -0.90
N GLY A 100 5.80 -10.03 -0.61
CA GLY A 100 6.77 -10.84 0.14
C GLY A 100 6.35 -11.08 1.59
N ILE A 101 5.79 -10.08 2.28
CA ILE A 101 5.23 -10.22 3.63
C ILE A 101 4.13 -11.28 3.64
N PHE A 102 3.20 -11.23 2.70
CA PHE A 102 2.13 -12.23 2.60
C PHE A 102 2.66 -13.61 2.20
N LEU A 103 3.68 -13.69 1.35
CA LEU A 103 4.36 -14.95 1.02
C LEU A 103 5.01 -15.56 2.26
N GLY A 104 5.75 -14.78 3.04
CA GLY A 104 6.37 -15.23 4.29
C GLY A 104 5.33 -15.72 5.30
N GLY A 105 4.20 -15.00 5.43
CA GLY A 105 3.07 -15.41 6.25
C GLY A 105 2.42 -16.72 5.80
N TRP A 106 2.25 -16.89 4.49
CA TRP A 106 1.77 -18.14 3.91
C TRP A 106 2.70 -19.32 4.23
N ILE A 107 4.03 -19.14 4.07
CA ILE A 107 5.03 -20.15 4.40
C ILE A 107 4.98 -20.48 5.90
N SER A 108 4.96 -19.47 6.76
CA SER A 108 4.87 -19.63 8.21
C SER A 108 3.63 -20.43 8.62
N ALA A 109 2.45 -20.08 8.07
CA ALA A 109 1.21 -20.80 8.33
C ALA A 109 1.30 -22.28 7.96
N ARG A 110 1.98 -22.59 6.84
CA ARG A 110 2.20 -24.00 6.42
C ARG A 110 3.13 -24.75 7.36
N ILE A 111 4.24 -24.14 7.78
CA ILE A 111 5.20 -24.74 8.71
C ILE A 111 4.55 -25.02 10.08
N MET A 112 3.82 -24.04 10.62
CA MET A 112 3.21 -24.11 11.93
C MET A 112 1.86 -24.87 11.93
N LYS A 113 1.40 -25.28 10.74
CA LYS A 113 0.08 -25.93 10.52
C LYS A 113 -1.08 -25.09 11.08
N GLU A 114 -1.01 -23.79 10.83
CA GLU A 114 -2.06 -22.82 11.14
C GLU A 114 -2.93 -22.53 9.91
N LYS A 115 -4.13 -21.95 10.13
CA LYS A 115 -4.97 -21.51 9.03
C LYS A 115 -4.33 -20.34 8.30
N THR A 116 -3.97 -20.53 7.06
CA THR A 116 -3.34 -19.48 6.22
C THR A 116 -4.15 -18.19 6.21
N ALA A 117 -5.48 -18.28 6.07
CA ALA A 117 -6.36 -17.11 6.03
C ALA A 117 -6.28 -16.28 7.32
N GLN A 118 -6.19 -16.93 8.48
CA GLN A 118 -6.06 -16.28 9.78
C GLN A 118 -4.72 -15.53 9.90
N ILE A 119 -3.61 -16.17 9.49
CA ILE A 119 -2.28 -15.52 9.52
C ILE A 119 -2.24 -14.31 8.57
N LEU A 120 -2.83 -14.43 7.37
CA LEU A 120 -2.89 -13.31 6.42
C LEU A 120 -3.80 -12.18 6.92
N ASP A 121 -4.87 -12.48 7.65
CA ASP A 121 -5.70 -11.45 8.32
C ASP A 121 -4.90 -10.68 9.36
N ILE A 122 -4.15 -11.39 10.21
CA ILE A 122 -3.28 -10.77 11.22
C ILE A 122 -2.21 -9.89 10.54
N LEU A 123 -1.55 -10.40 9.49
CA LEU A 123 -0.54 -9.65 8.75
C LEU A 123 -1.10 -8.40 8.08
N SER A 124 -2.31 -8.46 7.52
CA SER A 124 -2.92 -7.32 6.84
C SER A 124 -3.16 -6.11 7.76
N VAL A 125 -3.32 -6.35 9.06
CA VAL A 125 -3.42 -5.30 10.07
C VAL A 125 -2.02 -4.90 10.55
N SER A 126 -1.20 -5.90 10.90
CA SER A 126 0.08 -5.66 11.58
C SER A 126 1.16 -5.02 10.70
N LEU A 127 1.06 -5.08 9.37
CA LEU A 127 2.03 -4.40 8.48
C LEU A 127 1.81 -2.87 8.40
N LEU A 128 0.61 -2.37 8.71
CA LEU A 128 0.26 -0.97 8.52
C LEU A 128 1.07 0.03 9.37
N PRO A 129 1.46 -0.25 10.62
CA PRO A 129 2.38 0.62 11.35
C PRO A 129 3.70 0.86 10.62
N THR A 130 4.25 -0.14 9.93
CA THR A 130 5.45 0.05 9.08
C THR A 130 5.15 0.97 7.91
N VAL A 131 4.01 0.79 7.23
CA VAL A 131 3.60 1.65 6.11
C VAL A 131 3.42 3.10 6.57
N ILE A 132 2.77 3.32 7.72
CA ILE A 132 2.59 4.67 8.29
C ILE A 132 3.95 5.33 8.57
N ALA A 133 4.86 4.59 9.22
CA ALA A 133 6.17 5.11 9.58
C ALA A 133 7.04 5.39 8.35
N GLU A 134 6.97 4.54 7.32
CA GLU A 134 7.65 4.73 6.05
C GLU A 134 7.15 6.00 5.35
N ARG A 135 5.83 6.20 5.26
CA ARG A 135 5.26 7.42 4.69
C ARG A 135 5.64 8.69 5.45
N ILE A 136 5.73 8.64 6.79
CA ILE A 136 6.22 9.77 7.58
C ILE A 136 7.72 9.99 7.34
N ALA A 137 8.49 8.92 7.16
CA ALA A 137 9.93 8.99 6.92
C ALA A 137 10.29 9.66 5.58
N GLU A 138 9.43 9.57 4.57
CA GLU A 138 9.59 10.20 3.26
C GLU A 138 9.76 11.74 3.35
N ASN A 139 9.24 12.37 4.42
CA ASN A 139 9.51 13.79 4.74
C ASN A 139 11.01 14.12 4.93
N ARG A 140 11.88 13.12 5.08
CA ARG A 140 13.33 13.30 5.26
C ARG A 140 14.12 13.19 3.97
N ILE A 141 13.44 12.96 2.85
CA ILE A 141 14.03 12.89 1.51
C ILE A 141 13.55 14.12 0.77
N GLU A 142 14.50 14.97 0.32
CA GLU A 142 14.17 16.19 -0.41
C GLU A 142 13.45 15.86 -1.72
N ASP A 143 12.42 16.64 -2.04
CA ASP A 143 11.62 16.56 -3.27
C ASP A 143 11.05 15.17 -3.57
N PHE A 144 10.86 14.33 -2.54
CA PHE A 144 10.31 13.00 -2.69
C PHE A 144 8.85 12.95 -2.24
N ASP A 145 8.02 12.26 -3.02
CA ASP A 145 6.59 12.06 -2.76
C ASP A 145 5.80 13.36 -2.56
N ILE A 146 6.01 14.31 -3.45
CA ILE A 146 5.27 15.58 -3.50
C ILE A 146 4.34 15.62 -4.72
N SER A 147 3.32 16.47 -4.65
CA SER A 147 2.41 16.72 -5.76
C SER A 147 3.02 17.69 -6.78
N ARG A 148 2.29 17.94 -7.87
CA ARG A 148 2.51 19.13 -8.71
C ARG A 148 2.21 20.41 -7.91
N ALA A 149 2.76 21.54 -8.37
CA ALA A 149 2.51 22.85 -7.78
C ALA A 149 1.00 23.12 -7.60
N LEU A 150 0.66 23.71 -6.46
CA LEU A 150 -0.72 23.96 -6.05
C LEU A 150 -1.20 25.32 -6.59
N ASP A 151 -2.22 25.29 -7.44
CA ASP A 151 -2.89 26.48 -7.93
C ASP A 151 -3.81 27.11 -6.86
N ASN A 152 -4.17 26.35 -5.81
CA ASN A 152 -5.10 26.78 -4.78
C ASN A 152 -4.37 27.42 -3.59
N GLN A 153 -4.52 28.73 -3.41
CA GLN A 153 -3.88 29.50 -2.34
C GLN A 153 -4.22 29.00 -0.92
N TRP A 154 -5.41 28.44 -0.70
CA TRP A 154 -5.75 27.90 0.60
C TRP A 154 -4.95 26.64 0.94
N LEU A 155 -4.81 25.73 -0.01
CA LEU A 155 -3.96 24.54 0.14
C LEU A 155 -2.47 24.89 0.22
N ALA A 156 -2.02 25.87 -0.57
CA ALA A 156 -0.66 26.37 -0.56
C ALA A 156 -0.20 26.98 0.78
N LYS A 157 -1.16 27.50 1.58
CA LYS A 157 -0.90 28.04 2.92
C LYS A 157 -1.16 27.01 4.04
N SER A 158 -1.53 25.79 3.71
CA SER A 158 -1.78 24.75 4.71
C SER A 158 -0.46 24.15 5.22
N PHE A 159 -0.51 23.50 6.38
CA PHE A 159 0.63 22.73 6.93
C PHE A 159 1.02 21.52 6.10
N LEU A 160 0.20 21.17 5.10
CA LEU A 160 0.48 20.09 4.14
C LEU A 160 1.24 20.57 2.91
N ALA A 161 1.50 21.88 2.77
CA ALA A 161 2.27 22.41 1.65
C ALA A 161 3.76 22.43 2.00
N VAL A 162 4.59 22.09 1.02
CA VAL A 162 6.06 22.13 1.09
C VAL A 162 6.57 22.89 -0.14
N GLY A 163 7.76 23.51 -0.01
CA GLY A 163 8.34 24.40 -1.02
C GLY A 163 7.97 25.86 -0.80
N GLU A 164 8.98 26.75 -0.86
CA GLU A 164 8.79 28.21 -0.63
C GLU A 164 8.31 28.91 -1.89
N ASP A 165 8.94 28.64 -3.05
CA ASP A 165 8.64 29.30 -4.31
C ASP A 165 7.46 28.69 -5.05
N GLU A 166 7.39 27.38 -5.12
CA GLU A 166 6.30 26.61 -5.72
C GLU A 166 5.70 25.62 -4.70
N PRO A 167 4.65 26.04 -3.96
CA PRO A 167 4.07 25.19 -2.94
C PRO A 167 3.46 23.91 -3.56
N CYS A 168 3.91 22.76 -3.11
CA CYS A 168 3.45 21.43 -3.48
C CYS A 168 2.79 20.74 -2.29
N LEU A 169 1.86 19.82 -2.54
CA LEU A 169 1.27 19.02 -1.48
C LEU A 169 2.25 17.92 -1.04
N ALA A 170 2.51 17.82 0.25
CA ALA A 170 3.24 16.73 0.87
C ALA A 170 2.38 15.45 0.86
N THR A 171 2.42 14.70 -0.24
CA THR A 171 1.57 13.53 -0.47
C THR A 171 1.87 12.41 0.51
N TYR A 172 3.09 12.34 1.03
CA TYR A 172 3.49 11.41 2.09
C TYR A 172 2.67 11.58 3.39
N TYR A 173 2.32 12.79 3.81
CA TYR A 173 1.46 12.99 4.99
C TYR A 173 0.02 12.55 4.72
N VAL A 174 -0.48 12.80 3.51
CA VAL A 174 -1.82 12.33 3.11
C VAL A 174 -1.86 10.79 3.07
N ALA A 175 -0.80 10.17 2.54
CA ALA A 175 -0.66 8.72 2.49
C ALA A 175 -0.52 8.12 3.90
N ALA A 176 0.24 8.74 4.81
CA ALA A 176 0.36 8.32 6.20
C ALA A 176 -1.00 8.38 6.93
N ALA A 177 -1.75 9.48 6.75
CA ALA A 177 -3.08 9.62 7.33
C ALA A 177 -4.06 8.59 6.77
N ALA A 178 -4.05 8.34 5.46
CA ALA A 178 -4.86 7.29 4.83
C ALA A 178 -4.51 5.90 5.36
N ALA A 179 -3.22 5.58 5.52
CA ALA A 179 -2.76 4.32 6.11
C ALA A 179 -3.18 4.17 7.58
N LEU A 180 -3.16 5.26 8.37
CA LEU A 180 -3.65 5.27 9.75
C LEU A 180 -5.16 5.00 9.82
N VAL A 181 -5.94 5.66 8.98
CA VAL A 181 -7.39 5.41 8.88
C VAL A 181 -7.65 3.96 8.49
N LEU A 182 -6.92 3.45 7.51
CA LEU A 182 -7.02 2.05 7.09
C LEU A 182 -6.66 1.08 8.22
N PHE A 183 -5.61 1.37 8.99
CA PHE A 183 -5.21 0.59 10.16
C PHE A 183 -6.37 0.48 11.16
N VAL A 184 -6.99 1.60 11.51
CA VAL A 184 -8.14 1.63 12.43
C VAL A 184 -9.32 0.83 11.88
N ILE A 185 -9.68 1.03 10.61
CA ILE A 185 -10.78 0.30 9.96
C ILE A 185 -10.53 -1.21 9.98
N LEU A 186 -9.31 -1.64 9.60
CA LEU A 186 -8.99 -3.06 9.53
C LEU A 186 -8.87 -3.69 10.91
N LEU A 187 -8.38 -2.96 11.91
CA LEU A 187 -8.35 -3.42 13.30
C LEU A 187 -9.77 -3.67 13.84
N PHE A 188 -10.68 -2.72 13.66
CA PHE A 188 -12.09 -2.90 14.02
C PHE A 188 -12.73 -4.07 13.27
N ARG A 189 -12.43 -4.18 11.98
CA ARG A 189 -12.96 -5.27 11.15
C ARG A 189 -12.41 -6.62 11.60
N PHE A 190 -11.14 -6.71 11.93
CA PHE A 190 -10.49 -7.90 12.46
C PHE A 190 -11.15 -8.35 13.77
N CYS A 191 -11.38 -7.43 14.70
CA CYS A 191 -12.03 -7.74 15.99
C CYS A 191 -13.49 -8.19 15.85
N LYS A 192 -14.20 -7.75 14.79
CA LYS A 192 -15.61 -8.10 14.55
C LYS A 192 -15.80 -9.26 13.58
N SER A 193 -14.77 -9.68 12.85
CA SER A 193 -14.90 -10.70 11.80
C SER A 193 -14.91 -12.11 12.39
N GLU A 194 -16.00 -12.84 12.17
CA GLU A 194 -16.10 -14.26 12.50
C GLU A 194 -15.51 -15.19 11.42
N THR A 195 -15.13 -14.65 10.27
CA THR A 195 -14.73 -15.45 9.11
C THR A 195 -13.29 -15.15 8.73
N ASP A 196 -12.43 -16.17 8.81
CA ASP A 196 -11.01 -16.07 8.40
C ASP A 196 -10.86 -15.65 6.94
N GLY A 197 -9.94 -14.73 6.69
CA GLY A 197 -9.60 -14.21 5.37
C GLY A 197 -10.44 -13.01 4.91
N ASN A 198 -11.38 -12.50 5.71
CA ASN A 198 -12.17 -11.33 5.36
C ASN A 198 -11.38 -10.02 5.53
N THR A 199 -10.47 -9.99 6.50
CA THR A 199 -9.66 -8.79 6.77
C THR A 199 -8.60 -8.59 5.71
N VAL A 200 -7.93 -9.65 5.27
CA VAL A 200 -6.95 -9.55 4.17
C VAL A 200 -7.61 -9.15 2.85
N ILE A 201 -8.83 -9.65 2.55
CA ILE A 201 -9.55 -9.21 1.35
C ILE A 201 -9.92 -7.73 1.48
N ALA A 202 -10.38 -7.28 2.66
CA ALA A 202 -10.68 -5.87 2.89
C ALA A 202 -9.41 -5.00 2.76
N PHE A 203 -8.25 -5.47 3.22
CA PHE A 203 -6.96 -4.82 2.99
C PHE A 203 -6.66 -4.67 1.50
N LEU A 204 -6.76 -5.76 0.71
CA LEU A 204 -6.51 -5.72 -0.73
C LEU A 204 -7.43 -4.71 -1.44
N LEU A 205 -8.71 -4.66 -1.05
CA LEU A 205 -9.70 -3.76 -1.61
C LEU A 205 -9.43 -2.30 -1.26
N LEU A 206 -9.25 -2.00 0.03
CA LEU A 206 -9.14 -0.62 0.51
C LEU A 206 -7.74 -0.04 0.27
N PHE A 207 -6.68 -0.82 0.53
CA PHE A 207 -5.32 -0.37 0.27
C PHE A 207 -5.08 -0.20 -1.24
N GLY A 208 -5.51 -1.19 -2.07
CA GLY A 208 -5.41 -1.08 -3.51
C GLY A 208 -6.15 0.13 -4.07
N ALA A 209 -7.39 0.36 -3.62
CA ALA A 209 -8.18 1.53 -4.02
C ALA A 209 -7.52 2.86 -3.60
N GLY A 210 -7.08 2.96 -2.34
CA GLY A 210 -6.40 4.13 -1.83
C GLY A 210 -5.08 4.41 -2.54
N ALA A 211 -4.28 3.37 -2.79
CA ALA A 211 -3.00 3.49 -3.45
C ALA A 211 -3.14 3.95 -4.92
N VAL A 212 -4.18 3.52 -5.67
CA VAL A 212 -4.44 4.05 -7.04
C VAL A 212 -4.58 5.57 -7.03
N VAL A 213 -5.30 6.13 -6.05
CA VAL A 213 -5.53 7.57 -5.95
C VAL A 213 -4.28 8.30 -5.44
N LEU A 214 -3.62 7.75 -4.42
CA LEU A 214 -2.43 8.38 -3.82
C LEU A 214 -1.26 8.43 -4.81
N GLU A 215 -1.03 7.36 -5.57
CA GLU A 215 -0.01 7.35 -6.61
C GLU A 215 -0.31 8.31 -7.78
N SER A 216 -1.59 8.59 -8.04
CA SER A 216 -2.00 9.63 -9.02
C SER A 216 -1.66 11.04 -8.55
N LEU A 217 -1.69 11.30 -7.23
CA LEU A 217 -1.32 12.60 -6.66
C LEU A 217 0.17 12.92 -6.80
N ARG A 218 1.03 11.90 -6.88
CA ARG A 218 2.49 12.08 -6.96
C ARG A 218 2.93 12.63 -8.31
N TYR A 219 3.84 13.57 -8.29
CA TYR A 219 4.48 14.11 -9.48
C TYR A 219 5.78 13.36 -9.82
N ASP A 220 6.54 12.96 -8.82
CA ASP A 220 7.86 12.32 -8.88
C ASP A 220 7.83 10.84 -9.27
N ARG A 221 7.01 10.47 -10.23
CA ARG A 221 6.83 9.08 -10.69
C ARG A 221 8.12 8.51 -11.26
N PHE A 222 8.90 7.83 -10.43
CA PHE A 222 10.19 7.26 -10.81
C PHE A 222 10.10 6.29 -11.99
N LEU A 223 9.04 5.46 -11.99
CA LEU A 223 8.73 4.52 -13.07
C LEU A 223 7.32 4.78 -13.59
N SER A 224 7.21 5.14 -14.86
CA SER A 224 5.92 5.38 -15.51
C SER A 224 5.88 4.75 -16.89
N ILE A 225 4.72 4.21 -17.25
CA ILE A 225 4.39 3.78 -18.60
C ILE A 225 3.53 4.90 -19.19
N SER A 226 4.14 5.74 -20.02
CA SER A 226 3.51 6.98 -20.53
C SER A 226 3.11 7.91 -19.37
N PHE A 227 1.81 8.19 -19.21
CA PHE A 227 1.26 9.07 -18.18
C PHE A 227 0.79 8.35 -16.91
N VAL A 228 0.93 7.02 -16.83
CA VAL A 228 0.49 6.22 -15.67
C VAL A 228 1.69 5.71 -14.89
N GLY A 229 1.68 5.89 -13.59
CA GLY A 229 2.71 5.37 -12.69
C GLY A 229 2.63 3.84 -12.58
N LEU A 230 3.78 3.18 -12.59
CA LEU A 230 3.84 1.72 -12.45
C LEU A 230 3.28 1.25 -11.10
N GLN A 231 3.52 1.98 -10.02
CA GLN A 231 2.97 1.69 -8.69
C GLN A 231 1.43 1.77 -8.71
N GLN A 232 0.86 2.69 -9.48
CA GLN A 232 -0.59 2.80 -9.67
C GLN A 232 -1.17 1.56 -10.37
N ILE A 233 -0.46 1.01 -11.36
CA ILE A 233 -0.85 -0.24 -12.01
C ILE A 233 -0.83 -1.40 -11.02
N LEU A 234 0.22 -1.51 -10.21
CA LEU A 234 0.32 -2.56 -9.18
C LEU A 234 -0.81 -2.43 -8.13
N ALA A 235 -1.16 -1.20 -7.75
CA ALA A 235 -2.29 -0.93 -6.87
C ALA A 235 -3.63 -1.39 -7.48
N ALA A 236 -3.85 -1.11 -8.76
CA ALA A 236 -5.04 -1.55 -9.49
C ALA A 236 -5.11 -3.08 -9.60
N VAL A 237 -3.98 -3.75 -9.83
CA VAL A 237 -3.88 -5.22 -9.80
C VAL A 237 -4.22 -5.78 -8.42
N MET A 238 -3.71 -5.16 -7.36
CA MET A 238 -4.02 -5.56 -5.98
C MET A 238 -5.52 -5.43 -5.67
N LEU A 239 -6.16 -4.32 -6.07
CA LEU A 239 -7.60 -4.12 -5.98
C LEU A 239 -8.36 -5.19 -6.76
N ALA A 240 -7.94 -5.49 -8.00
CA ALA A 240 -8.57 -6.50 -8.84
C ALA A 240 -8.50 -7.90 -8.20
N ILE A 241 -7.36 -8.28 -7.62
CA ILE A 241 -7.22 -9.53 -6.87
C ILE A 241 -8.23 -9.57 -5.71
N GLY A 242 -8.34 -8.49 -4.95
CA GLY A 242 -9.31 -8.35 -3.85
C GLY A 242 -10.76 -8.56 -4.32
N VAL A 243 -11.15 -7.89 -5.43
CA VAL A 243 -12.49 -8.03 -6.03
C VAL A 243 -12.74 -9.45 -6.53
N ILE A 244 -11.78 -10.10 -7.20
CA ILE A 244 -11.92 -11.47 -7.70
C ILE A 244 -12.11 -12.46 -6.55
N ILE A 245 -11.37 -12.31 -5.46
CA ILE A 245 -11.52 -13.17 -4.28
C ILE A 245 -12.87 -12.93 -3.61
N ALA A 246 -13.29 -11.66 -3.45
CA ALA A 246 -14.60 -11.30 -2.93
C ALA A 246 -15.74 -11.84 -3.81
N PHE A 247 -15.61 -11.74 -5.14
CA PHE A 247 -16.53 -12.36 -6.09
C PHE A 247 -16.68 -13.86 -5.85
N ARG A 248 -15.57 -14.60 -5.77
CA ARG A 248 -15.61 -16.06 -5.54
C ARG A 248 -16.31 -16.43 -4.25
N ARG A 249 -16.13 -15.63 -3.18
CA ARG A 249 -16.77 -15.86 -1.86
C ARG A 249 -18.24 -15.45 -1.84
N GLY A 250 -18.61 -14.36 -2.51
CA GLY A 250 -19.93 -13.74 -2.42
C GLY A 250 -20.92 -14.11 -3.51
N ARG A 251 -20.44 -14.67 -4.65
CA ARG A 251 -21.28 -14.90 -5.84
C ARG A 251 -22.51 -15.78 -5.62
N ALA A 252 -22.40 -16.78 -4.72
CA ALA A 252 -23.51 -17.68 -4.43
C ALA A 252 -24.64 -16.99 -3.63
N ARG A 253 -24.28 -15.99 -2.80
CA ARG A 253 -25.22 -15.24 -1.95
C ARG A 253 -25.79 -14.01 -2.64
N LYS A 254 -24.94 -13.27 -3.35
CA LYS A 254 -25.27 -11.97 -3.98
C LYS A 254 -24.81 -11.96 -5.47
N PRO A 255 -25.41 -12.77 -6.35
CA PRO A 255 -24.90 -12.96 -7.72
C PRO A 255 -24.90 -11.67 -8.54
N ARG A 256 -25.95 -10.85 -8.43
CA ARG A 256 -26.03 -9.56 -9.16
C ARG A 256 -24.93 -8.58 -8.73
N LEU A 257 -24.70 -8.45 -7.44
CA LEU A 257 -23.64 -7.59 -6.90
C LEU A 257 -22.24 -8.10 -7.27
N ALA A 258 -22.07 -9.42 -7.27
CA ALA A 258 -20.81 -10.06 -7.65
C ALA A 258 -20.46 -9.79 -9.11
N ILE A 259 -21.43 -9.93 -10.03
CA ILE A 259 -21.24 -9.63 -11.45
C ILE A 259 -20.97 -8.12 -11.63
N ALA A 260 -21.72 -7.25 -10.96
CA ALA A 260 -21.49 -5.80 -11.00
C ALA A 260 -20.08 -5.42 -10.54
N ALA A 261 -19.59 -6.03 -9.44
CA ALA A 261 -18.23 -5.80 -8.95
C ALA A 261 -17.16 -6.23 -9.97
N LEU A 262 -17.37 -7.33 -10.68
CA LEU A 262 -16.43 -7.80 -11.70
C LEU A 262 -16.42 -6.90 -12.94
N ILE A 263 -17.61 -6.48 -13.42
CA ILE A 263 -17.74 -5.56 -14.57
C ILE A 263 -17.19 -4.17 -14.24
N SER A 264 -17.28 -3.73 -12.97
CA SER A 264 -16.75 -2.43 -12.57
C SER A 264 -15.22 -2.33 -12.69
N LEU A 265 -14.47 -3.44 -12.72
CA LEU A 265 -13.00 -3.42 -12.87
C LEU A 265 -12.53 -2.86 -14.22
N PRO A 266 -12.92 -3.40 -15.38
CA PRO A 266 -12.49 -2.83 -16.66
C PRO A 266 -13.03 -1.42 -16.87
N LEU A 267 -14.23 -1.11 -16.37
CA LEU A 267 -14.79 0.24 -16.41
C LEU A 267 -13.94 1.21 -15.59
N MET A 268 -13.55 0.81 -14.38
CA MET A 268 -12.65 1.57 -13.52
C MET A 268 -11.32 1.86 -14.23
N VAL A 269 -10.70 0.83 -14.83
CA VAL A 269 -9.42 0.99 -15.53
C VAL A 269 -9.56 2.02 -16.67
N GLY A 270 -10.61 1.92 -17.51
CA GLY A 270 -10.84 2.85 -18.60
C GLY A 270 -11.06 4.30 -18.12
N ILE A 271 -11.85 4.48 -17.06
CA ILE A 271 -12.09 5.82 -16.48
C ILE A 271 -10.82 6.39 -15.85
N VAL A 272 -10.08 5.60 -15.07
CA VAL A 272 -8.83 6.05 -14.43
C VAL A 272 -7.80 6.47 -15.49
N LEU A 273 -7.64 5.69 -16.57
CA LEU A 273 -6.76 6.08 -17.68
C LEU A 273 -7.20 7.40 -18.33
N GLY A 274 -8.50 7.60 -18.54
CA GLY A 274 -9.04 8.85 -19.06
C GLY A 274 -8.82 10.04 -18.12
N LEU A 275 -8.96 9.83 -16.80
CA LEU A 275 -8.70 10.84 -15.80
C LEU A 275 -7.22 11.20 -15.70
N GLU A 276 -6.31 10.22 -15.74
CA GLU A 276 -4.86 10.47 -15.77
C GLU A 276 -4.47 11.29 -17.01
N PHE A 277 -5.02 10.93 -18.17
CA PHE A 277 -4.81 11.72 -19.39
C PHE A 277 -5.34 13.14 -19.24
N ALA A 278 -6.51 13.31 -18.63
CA ALA A 278 -7.09 14.64 -18.39
C ALA A 278 -6.25 15.45 -17.38
N LEU A 279 -5.76 14.83 -16.31
CA LEU A 279 -4.86 15.47 -15.34
C LEU A 279 -3.53 15.94 -15.94
N ASP A 280 -3.02 15.20 -16.94
CA ASP A 280 -1.75 15.53 -17.60
C ASP A 280 -1.89 16.54 -18.74
N ARG A 281 -3.01 16.55 -19.45
CA ARG A 281 -3.17 17.28 -20.72
C ARG A 281 -4.22 18.38 -20.70
N THR A 282 -5.03 18.51 -19.66
CA THR A 282 -6.11 19.51 -19.62
C THR A 282 -5.96 20.46 -18.43
N THR A 283 -6.60 21.62 -18.53
CA THR A 283 -6.68 22.62 -17.47
C THR A 283 -7.95 22.45 -16.60
N TRP A 284 -8.59 21.31 -16.66
CA TRP A 284 -9.81 21.03 -15.90
C TRP A 284 -9.56 21.07 -14.39
N ASN A 285 -10.64 21.32 -13.63
CA ASN A 285 -10.53 21.38 -12.19
C ASN A 285 -10.01 20.07 -11.61
N LYS A 286 -8.76 20.07 -11.12
CA LYS A 286 -8.06 18.89 -10.58
C LYS A 286 -8.83 18.26 -9.41
N ILE A 287 -9.47 19.08 -8.55
CA ILE A 287 -10.26 18.57 -7.41
C ILE A 287 -11.43 17.72 -7.90
N LEU A 288 -12.12 18.17 -8.95
CA LEU A 288 -13.23 17.41 -9.54
C LEU A 288 -12.74 16.09 -10.14
N LEU A 289 -11.61 16.11 -10.85
CA LEU A 289 -11.03 14.90 -11.45
C LEU A 289 -10.65 13.87 -10.38
N TYR A 290 -10.02 14.30 -9.28
CA TYR A 290 -9.72 13.41 -8.15
C TYR A 290 -10.98 12.92 -7.43
N ALA A 291 -12.02 13.73 -7.29
CA ALA A 291 -13.28 13.28 -6.72
C ALA A 291 -13.94 12.18 -7.57
N ILE A 292 -13.94 12.32 -8.89
CA ILE A 292 -14.41 11.28 -9.81
C ILE A 292 -13.52 10.04 -9.71
N MET A 293 -12.21 10.17 -9.60
CA MET A 293 -11.29 9.06 -9.44
C MET A 293 -11.58 8.27 -8.16
N ILE A 294 -11.75 8.95 -7.02
CA ILE A 294 -12.09 8.33 -5.73
C ILE A 294 -13.41 7.54 -5.84
N LEU A 295 -14.44 8.10 -6.45
CA LEU A 295 -15.71 7.41 -6.65
C LEU A 295 -15.57 6.19 -7.56
N THR A 296 -14.81 6.34 -8.65
CA THR A 296 -14.59 5.28 -9.64
C THR A 296 -13.86 4.09 -9.03
N VAL A 297 -12.77 4.34 -8.28
CA VAL A 297 -11.97 3.29 -7.64
C VAL A 297 -12.64 2.76 -6.38
N GLY A 298 -13.39 3.60 -5.67
CA GLY A 298 -14.16 3.23 -4.50
C GLY A 298 -15.32 2.27 -4.81
N ALA A 299 -15.92 2.36 -5.99
CA ALA A 299 -17.08 1.54 -6.36
C ALA A 299 -16.78 0.02 -6.29
N PRO A 300 -15.76 -0.54 -7.00
CA PRO A 300 -15.42 -1.96 -6.90
C PRO A 300 -14.97 -2.37 -5.50
N ALA A 301 -14.28 -1.49 -4.75
CA ALA A 301 -13.88 -1.76 -3.39
C ALA A 301 -15.07 -1.92 -2.44
N VAL A 302 -16.04 -0.99 -2.49
CA VAL A 302 -17.28 -1.04 -1.68
C VAL A 302 -18.13 -2.25 -2.06
N MET A 303 -18.29 -2.55 -3.35
CA MET A 303 -19.02 -3.74 -3.80
C MET A 303 -18.34 -5.01 -3.27
N GLY A 304 -17.00 -5.10 -3.36
CA GLY A 304 -16.23 -6.21 -2.80
C GLY A 304 -16.45 -6.38 -1.30
N LEU A 305 -16.42 -5.27 -0.53
CA LEU A 305 -16.68 -5.30 0.91
C LEU A 305 -18.11 -5.79 1.24
N LYS A 306 -19.13 -5.35 0.47
CA LYS A 306 -20.53 -5.80 0.63
C LYS A 306 -20.71 -7.29 0.32
N LEU A 307 -19.87 -7.88 -0.54
CA LEU A 307 -19.88 -9.31 -0.83
C LEU A 307 -19.31 -10.14 0.34
N LEU A 308 -18.46 -9.56 1.17
CA LEU A 308 -17.89 -10.23 2.35
C LEU A 308 -18.85 -10.25 3.55
N ASN A 309 -19.74 -9.28 3.65
CA ASN A 309 -20.68 -9.17 4.75
C ASN A 309 -21.79 -10.22 4.58
N LYS A 310 -22.02 -11.02 5.65
CA LYS A 310 -23.22 -11.85 5.77
C LYS A 310 -24.41 -10.90 5.85
N ASP A 311 -25.49 -11.19 5.15
CA ASP A 311 -26.73 -10.41 5.28
C ASP A 311 -27.23 -10.52 6.71
N THR A 312 -27.35 -9.39 7.38
CA THR A 312 -28.05 -9.23 8.65
C THR A 312 -29.57 -9.16 8.44
N GLU A 313 -30.05 -9.49 7.25
CA GLU A 313 -31.48 -9.58 6.94
C GLU A 313 -32.01 -10.93 7.42
N GLY A 314 -32.39 -11.01 8.70
CA GLY A 314 -33.00 -12.20 9.27
C GLY A 314 -33.02 -12.24 10.81
N LYS A 315 -33.18 -11.07 11.46
CA LYS A 315 -33.64 -11.01 12.85
C LYS A 315 -34.73 -9.98 12.99
#